data_0e9bf78b3291e8dca4ef0089270ba093
#
_entry.id   0e9bf78b3291e8dca4ef0089270ba093
#
_cell.length_a   1.000
_cell.length_b   1.000
_cell.length_c   1.000
_cell.angle_alpha   90.00
_cell.angle_beta   90.00
_cell.angle_gamma   90.00
#
_symmetry.space_group_name_H-M   'P 1'
#
loop_
_entity.id
_entity.type
_entity.pdbx_description
1 polymer ?
#
loop_
_entity_poly.entity_id
_entity_poly.type
_entity_poly.pdbx_seq_one_letter_code
_entity_poly.pdbx_strand_id
1 'polypeptide(L)'
;MEYIDRFGLLGPQMTLGHGVWLNKRDIQRLAETGTCVCHNCSSNFRLRSGVVALNKLEAAGITSAVGIDEEGINDHRDMLQEMRMVLRVHRVPGMDDEVPTPAQVFRMATSDGAATTTFADTIGALEVGRAADMVLINWRDISYPYLDAETPLLDAPIARQDQRCAYRDI
;
A
#
# COMPACT_ATOMS: atom_id res chain seq x y z
N MET A 1 -13.88 -14.52 -8.82
CA MET A 1 -12.78 -15.39 -8.36
C MET A 1 -12.95 -16.86 -8.76
N GLU A 2 -14.13 -17.44 -8.64
CA GLU A 2 -14.39 -18.86 -8.93
C GLU A 2 -13.90 -19.35 -10.31
N TYR A 3 -14.01 -18.51 -11.34
CA TYR A 3 -13.52 -18.83 -12.69
C TYR A 3 -11.99 -19.02 -12.72
N ILE A 4 -11.24 -18.09 -12.10
CA ILE A 4 -9.77 -18.14 -12.04
C ILE A 4 -9.31 -19.34 -11.19
N ASP A 5 -10.00 -19.61 -10.09
CA ASP A 5 -9.72 -20.72 -9.17
C ASP A 5 -9.84 -22.09 -9.85
N ARG A 6 -10.82 -22.27 -10.75
CA ARG A 6 -10.98 -23.53 -11.53
C ARG A 6 -9.76 -23.90 -12.36
N PHE A 7 -8.94 -22.92 -12.74
CA PHE A 7 -7.70 -23.15 -13.49
C PHE A 7 -6.47 -23.31 -12.60
N GLY A 8 -6.65 -23.30 -11.27
CA GLY A 8 -5.54 -23.40 -10.31
C GLY A 8 -4.58 -22.22 -10.38
N LEU A 9 -5.06 -21.04 -10.78
CA LEU A 9 -4.22 -19.85 -10.95
C LEU A 9 -4.06 -19.05 -9.65
N LEU A 10 -4.96 -19.25 -8.67
CA LEU A 10 -4.83 -18.62 -7.36
C LEU A 10 -3.66 -19.20 -6.58
N GLY A 11 -2.89 -18.34 -5.94
CA GLY A 11 -1.73 -18.74 -5.16
C GLY A 11 -0.81 -17.55 -4.87
N PRO A 12 0.28 -17.77 -4.12
CA PRO A 12 1.21 -16.70 -3.73
C PRO A 12 1.93 -16.05 -4.93
N GLN A 13 1.93 -16.71 -6.08
CA GLN A 13 2.47 -16.16 -7.34
C GLN A 13 1.53 -15.19 -8.04
N MET A 14 0.29 -15.04 -7.57
CA MET A 14 -0.71 -14.18 -8.18
C MET A 14 -1.00 -12.95 -7.32
N THR A 15 -0.94 -11.79 -7.92
CA THR A 15 -1.37 -10.53 -7.33
C THR A 15 -2.52 -9.95 -8.14
N LEU A 16 -3.64 -9.67 -7.47
CA LEU A 16 -4.81 -9.06 -8.08
C LEU A 16 -4.72 -7.53 -7.95
N GLY A 17 -4.83 -6.82 -9.05
CA GLY A 17 -4.97 -5.37 -9.03
C GLY A 17 -6.35 -4.94 -8.52
N HIS A 18 -6.39 -3.80 -7.79
CA HIS A 18 -7.59 -3.10 -7.31
C HIS A 18 -8.40 -3.83 -6.21
N GLY A 19 -8.94 -5.01 -6.48
CA GLY A 19 -9.69 -5.82 -5.51
C GLY A 19 -11.02 -5.21 -5.01
N VAL A 20 -11.57 -4.19 -5.68
CA VAL A 20 -12.71 -3.38 -5.22
C VAL A 20 -13.97 -4.22 -4.99
N TRP A 21 -14.25 -5.17 -5.88
CA TRP A 21 -15.49 -5.93 -5.89
C TRP A 21 -15.39 -7.34 -5.30
N LEU A 22 -14.36 -7.60 -4.48
CA LEU A 22 -14.21 -8.88 -3.79
C LEU A 22 -15.31 -9.04 -2.72
N ASN A 23 -16.07 -10.11 -2.81
CA ASN A 23 -17.06 -10.47 -1.80
C ASN A 23 -16.42 -11.32 -0.68
N LYS A 24 -17.18 -11.64 0.36
CA LYS A 24 -16.68 -12.40 1.52
C LYS A 24 -16.08 -13.77 1.13
N ARG A 25 -16.70 -14.48 0.16
CA ARG A 25 -16.21 -15.79 -0.31
C ARG A 25 -14.92 -15.65 -1.11
N ASP A 26 -14.81 -14.58 -1.91
CA ASP A 26 -13.58 -14.28 -2.64
C ASP A 26 -12.44 -13.99 -1.67
N ILE A 27 -12.67 -13.13 -0.66
CA ILE A 27 -11.67 -12.81 0.38
C ILE A 27 -11.19 -14.07 1.10
N GLN A 28 -12.12 -14.93 1.52
CA GLN A 28 -11.77 -16.19 2.16
C GLN A 28 -10.89 -17.04 1.23
N ARG A 29 -11.24 -17.16 -0.04
CA ARG A 29 -10.49 -17.98 -0.99
C ARG A 29 -9.10 -17.42 -1.27
N LEU A 30 -8.95 -16.09 -1.36
CA LEU A 30 -7.64 -15.44 -1.51
C LEU A 30 -6.75 -15.72 -0.29
N ALA A 31 -7.30 -15.65 0.92
CA ALA A 31 -6.57 -15.97 2.15
C ALA A 31 -6.11 -17.44 2.18
N GLU A 32 -7.00 -18.39 1.81
CA GLU A 32 -6.68 -19.83 1.76
C GLU A 32 -5.57 -20.16 0.74
N THR A 33 -5.50 -19.41 -0.35
CA THR A 33 -4.55 -19.67 -1.43
C THR A 33 -3.25 -18.85 -1.31
N GLY A 34 -3.21 -17.86 -0.42
CA GLY A 34 -2.08 -16.92 -0.32
C GLY A 34 -1.99 -15.94 -1.49
N THR A 35 -3.11 -15.74 -2.22
CA THR A 35 -3.16 -14.78 -3.33
C THR A 35 -3.12 -13.36 -2.79
N CYS A 36 -2.27 -12.52 -3.37
CA CYS A 36 -2.04 -11.14 -2.93
C CYS A 36 -2.99 -10.14 -3.62
N VAL A 37 -3.10 -8.93 -3.05
CA VAL A 37 -3.87 -7.84 -3.62
C VAL A 37 -3.01 -6.57 -3.70
N CYS A 38 -3.02 -5.88 -4.83
CA CYS A 38 -2.41 -4.56 -4.99
C CYS A 38 -3.53 -3.49 -5.00
N HIS A 39 -3.57 -2.68 -3.96
CA HIS A 39 -4.54 -1.60 -3.81
C HIS A 39 -4.05 -0.33 -4.51
N ASN A 40 -4.78 0.08 -5.54
CA ASN A 40 -4.50 1.29 -6.33
C ASN A 40 -5.54 2.36 -5.98
N CYS A 41 -5.38 3.02 -4.85
CA CYS A 41 -6.40 3.88 -4.24
C CYS A 41 -6.77 5.06 -5.15
N SER A 42 -5.78 5.83 -5.58
CA SER A 42 -5.98 7.00 -6.44
C SER A 42 -6.60 6.64 -7.79
N SER A 43 -6.14 5.54 -8.41
CA SER A 43 -6.71 5.01 -9.65
C SER A 43 -8.18 4.65 -9.47
N ASN A 44 -8.52 3.93 -8.39
CA ASN A 44 -9.90 3.55 -8.09
C ASN A 44 -10.83 4.77 -7.99
N PHE A 45 -10.36 5.87 -7.38
CA PHE A 45 -11.11 7.12 -7.29
C PHE A 45 -11.22 7.82 -8.64
N ARG A 46 -10.12 7.94 -9.37
CA ARG A 46 -10.10 8.60 -10.68
C ARG A 46 -11.04 7.92 -11.65
N LEU A 47 -11.04 6.60 -11.67
CA LEU A 47 -11.89 5.79 -12.55
C LEU A 47 -13.30 5.53 -11.98
N ARG A 48 -13.59 6.00 -10.76
CA ARG A 48 -14.86 5.78 -10.06
C ARG A 48 -15.21 4.30 -9.89
N SER A 49 -14.20 3.46 -9.72
CA SER A 49 -14.37 2.01 -9.57
C SER A 49 -14.91 1.59 -8.21
N GLY A 50 -14.74 2.44 -7.19
CA GLY A 50 -15.16 2.20 -5.81
C GLY A 50 -13.99 2.12 -4.83
N VAL A 51 -14.24 1.61 -3.64
CA VAL A 51 -13.26 1.48 -2.55
C VAL A 51 -13.08 0.02 -2.18
N VAL A 52 -11.84 -0.45 -2.14
CA VAL A 52 -11.53 -1.82 -1.69
C VAL A 52 -11.83 -1.97 -0.20
N ALA A 53 -12.28 -3.15 0.21
CA ALA A 53 -12.50 -3.45 1.63
C ALA A 53 -11.17 -3.80 2.33
N LEU A 54 -10.18 -2.88 2.33
CA LEU A 54 -8.80 -3.12 2.78
C LEU A 54 -8.74 -3.69 4.20
N ASN A 55 -9.46 -3.11 5.15
CA ASN A 55 -9.46 -3.60 6.53
C ASN A 55 -9.95 -5.05 6.66
N LYS A 56 -10.80 -5.51 5.73
CA LYS A 56 -11.23 -6.92 5.68
C LYS A 56 -10.18 -7.83 5.05
N LEU A 57 -9.41 -7.34 4.07
CA LEU A 57 -8.29 -8.07 3.49
C LEU A 57 -7.20 -8.29 4.54
N GLU A 58 -6.81 -7.22 5.23
CA GLU A 58 -5.82 -7.26 6.32
C GLU A 58 -6.28 -8.19 7.46
N ALA A 59 -7.52 -8.08 7.90
CA ALA A 59 -8.09 -8.96 8.94
C ALA A 59 -8.14 -10.44 8.51
N ALA A 60 -8.19 -10.73 7.21
CA ALA A 60 -8.11 -12.08 6.67
C ALA A 60 -6.68 -12.57 6.45
N GLY A 61 -5.66 -11.76 6.74
CA GLY A 61 -4.25 -12.09 6.56
C GLY A 61 -3.78 -12.10 5.10
N ILE A 62 -4.49 -11.40 4.21
CA ILE A 62 -4.10 -11.27 2.81
C ILE A 62 -2.99 -10.24 2.70
N THR A 63 -1.86 -10.63 2.11
CA THR A 63 -0.77 -9.69 1.79
C THR A 63 -1.26 -8.66 0.79
N SER A 64 -1.25 -7.40 1.21
CA SER A 64 -1.72 -6.27 0.41
C SER A 64 -0.59 -5.31 0.11
N ALA A 65 -0.47 -4.90 -1.15
CA ALA A 65 0.45 -3.85 -1.60
C ALA A 65 -0.30 -2.54 -1.88
N VAL A 66 0.43 -1.44 -1.88
CA VAL A 66 -0.01 -0.15 -2.45
C VAL A 66 0.63 0.03 -3.81
N GLY A 67 -0.17 0.38 -4.82
CA GLY A 67 0.28 0.69 -6.17
C GLY A 67 -0.34 1.98 -6.69
N ILE A 68 0.34 2.63 -7.62
CA ILE A 68 -0.12 3.87 -8.26
C ILE A 68 -0.96 3.55 -9.51
N ASP A 69 -0.86 2.31 -10.03
CA ASP A 69 -1.43 1.90 -11.31
C ASP A 69 -0.67 2.51 -12.50
N GLU A 70 -1.36 2.78 -13.59
CA GLU A 70 -0.76 3.40 -14.74
C GLU A 70 -0.50 4.90 -14.49
N GLU A 71 0.66 5.36 -14.88
CA GLU A 71 1.14 6.72 -14.66
C GLU A 71 0.20 7.80 -15.22
N GLY A 72 -0.40 7.55 -16.38
CA GLY A 72 -1.33 8.49 -17.03
C GLY A 72 -2.68 8.66 -16.33
N ILE A 73 -3.02 7.80 -15.37
CA ILE A 73 -4.32 7.84 -14.70
C ILE A 73 -4.40 9.00 -13.70
N ASN A 74 -3.32 9.30 -13.00
CA ASN A 74 -3.36 10.22 -11.87
C ASN A 74 -2.33 11.37 -11.94
N ASP A 75 -1.63 11.52 -13.06
CA ASP A 75 -0.70 12.61 -13.38
C ASP A 75 0.42 12.85 -12.35
N HIS A 76 0.64 11.94 -11.40
CA HIS A 76 1.74 12.01 -10.45
C HIS A 76 2.25 10.63 -10.03
N ARG A 77 3.52 10.57 -9.62
CA ARG A 77 4.23 9.37 -9.21
C ARG A 77 4.64 9.48 -7.73
N ASP A 78 3.68 9.76 -6.86
CA ASP A 78 3.95 10.03 -5.46
C ASP A 78 3.41 8.92 -4.57
N MET A 79 4.28 7.97 -4.21
CA MET A 79 3.93 6.86 -3.33
C MET A 79 3.57 7.32 -1.89
N LEU A 80 4.16 8.42 -1.39
CA LEU A 80 3.79 8.95 -0.08
C LEU A 80 2.39 9.55 -0.10
N GLN A 81 2.00 10.19 -1.20
CA GLN A 81 0.63 10.65 -1.40
C GLN A 81 -0.34 9.48 -1.49
N GLU A 82 0.02 8.41 -2.19
CA GLU A 82 -0.80 7.21 -2.28
C GLU A 82 -1.01 6.57 -0.89
N MET A 83 0.06 6.40 -0.11
CA MET A 83 -0.02 5.94 1.27
C MET A 83 -0.94 6.82 2.13
N ARG A 84 -0.84 8.14 2.00
CA ARG A 84 -1.71 9.09 2.71
C ARG A 84 -3.17 8.93 2.32
N MET A 85 -3.44 8.72 1.04
CA MET A 85 -4.79 8.49 0.55
C MET A 85 -5.36 7.20 1.14
N VAL A 86 -4.60 6.11 1.14
CA VAL A 86 -4.99 4.84 1.76
C VAL A 86 -5.36 5.04 3.23
N LEU A 87 -4.52 5.71 4.02
CA LEU A 87 -4.84 6.00 5.42
C LEU A 87 -6.16 6.75 5.60
N ARG A 88 -6.38 7.80 4.81
CA ARG A 88 -7.57 8.66 4.95
C ARG A 88 -8.85 8.00 4.52
N VAL A 89 -8.79 7.16 3.50
CA VAL A 89 -9.96 6.49 2.94
C VAL A 89 -10.45 5.35 3.81
N HIS A 90 -9.53 4.63 4.45
CA HIS A 90 -9.87 3.42 5.21
C HIS A 90 -10.03 3.64 6.71
N ARG A 91 -9.63 4.80 7.22
CA ARG A 91 -9.95 5.22 8.59
C ARG A 91 -11.29 5.92 8.61
N VAL A 92 -12.29 5.27 9.17
CA VAL A 92 -13.63 5.82 9.30
C VAL A 92 -13.82 6.31 10.73
N PRO A 93 -13.90 7.63 10.99
CA PRO A 93 -14.04 8.18 12.33
C PRO A 93 -15.20 7.55 13.11
N GLY A 94 -14.91 7.10 14.33
CA GLY A 94 -15.88 6.45 15.19
C GLY A 94 -16.23 5.00 14.82
N MET A 95 -15.57 4.41 13.81
CA MET A 95 -15.72 3.01 13.39
C MET A 95 -14.36 2.32 13.30
N ASP A 96 -13.58 2.66 12.27
CA ASP A 96 -12.25 2.08 11.98
C ASP A 96 -11.19 3.19 11.96
N ASP A 97 -11.11 4.00 13.01
CA ASP A 97 -10.21 5.15 13.09
C ASP A 97 -8.75 4.77 13.47
N GLU A 98 -8.53 3.56 13.94
CA GLU A 98 -7.20 3.06 14.30
C GLU A 98 -6.51 2.27 13.18
N VAL A 99 -7.24 1.78 12.17
CA VAL A 99 -6.70 0.96 11.09
C VAL A 99 -7.09 1.48 9.71
N PRO A 100 -6.23 1.35 8.70
CA PRO A 100 -4.84 0.87 8.78
C PRO A 100 -3.95 1.86 9.54
N THR A 101 -2.89 1.36 10.17
CA THR A 101 -1.87 2.20 10.81
C THR A 101 -0.87 2.73 9.76
N PRO A 102 -0.15 3.85 10.02
CA PRO A 102 0.92 4.30 9.13
C PRO A 102 1.98 3.22 8.87
N ALA A 103 2.33 2.43 9.89
CA ALA A 103 3.28 1.33 9.76
C ALA A 103 2.78 0.22 8.83
N GLN A 104 1.48 -0.12 8.88
CA GLN A 104 0.89 -1.07 7.93
C GLN A 104 0.96 -0.54 6.50
N VAL A 105 0.53 0.69 6.27
CA VAL A 105 0.55 1.29 4.93
C VAL A 105 1.98 1.45 4.40
N PHE A 106 2.94 1.75 5.29
CA PHE A 106 4.36 1.78 4.91
C PHE A 106 4.86 0.39 4.48
N ARG A 107 4.52 -0.67 5.21
CA ARG A 107 4.85 -2.04 4.77
C ARG A 107 4.21 -2.38 3.44
N MET A 108 2.95 -2.02 3.22
CA MET A 108 2.27 -2.23 1.94
C MET A 108 2.99 -1.59 0.76
N ALA A 109 3.69 -0.47 0.99
CA ALA A 109 4.48 0.23 -0.02
C ALA A 109 5.94 -0.27 -0.10
N THR A 110 6.39 -1.13 0.79
CA THR A 110 7.78 -1.64 0.88
C THR A 110 7.83 -3.17 0.94
N SER A 111 7.98 -3.76 2.11
CA SER A 111 8.15 -5.21 2.29
C SER A 111 6.97 -6.04 1.81
N ASP A 112 5.74 -5.62 2.13
CA ASP A 112 4.53 -6.33 1.68
C ASP A 112 4.35 -6.12 0.17
N GLY A 113 4.70 -4.92 -0.35
CA GLY A 113 4.77 -4.66 -1.79
C GLY A 113 5.75 -5.60 -2.51
N ALA A 114 6.95 -5.78 -1.96
CA ALA A 114 7.92 -6.74 -2.49
C ALA A 114 7.38 -8.17 -2.46
N ALA A 115 6.68 -8.56 -1.38
CA ALA A 115 6.09 -9.88 -1.23
C ALA A 115 4.99 -10.20 -2.26
N THR A 116 4.39 -9.18 -2.89
CA THR A 116 3.42 -9.37 -3.99
C THR A 116 4.09 -9.60 -5.35
N THR A 117 5.41 -9.66 -5.38
CA THR A 117 6.25 -9.83 -6.58
C THR A 117 7.16 -11.06 -6.45
N THR A 118 7.89 -11.36 -7.50
CA THR A 118 8.94 -12.41 -7.48
C THR A 118 10.24 -11.94 -6.83
N PHE A 119 10.29 -10.70 -6.30
CA PHE A 119 11.52 -10.09 -5.76
C PHE A 119 11.52 -9.98 -4.22
N ALA A 120 10.61 -10.67 -3.52
CA ALA A 120 10.45 -10.60 -2.06
C ALA A 120 11.75 -10.79 -1.27
N ASP A 121 12.65 -11.65 -1.76
CA ASP A 121 13.92 -11.95 -1.11
C ASP A 121 15.05 -10.97 -1.45
N THR A 122 14.83 -10.07 -2.41
CA THR A 122 15.89 -9.19 -2.94
C THR A 122 15.65 -7.71 -2.68
N ILE A 123 14.40 -7.27 -2.53
CA ILE A 123 14.02 -5.86 -2.31
C ILE A 123 13.05 -5.71 -1.12
N GLY A 124 12.64 -4.48 -0.84
CA GLY A 124 11.60 -4.15 0.14
C GLY A 124 12.10 -3.93 1.57
N ALA A 125 13.38 -4.17 1.86
CA ALA A 125 14.00 -3.91 3.16
C ALA A 125 15.48 -3.55 3.00
N LEU A 126 15.99 -2.74 3.94
CA LEU A 126 17.43 -2.43 4.04
C LEU A 126 18.12 -3.47 4.91
N GLU A 127 18.55 -4.56 4.29
CA GLU A 127 19.19 -5.71 4.96
C GLU A 127 20.42 -6.15 4.17
N VAL A 128 21.40 -6.75 4.87
CA VAL A 128 22.61 -7.29 4.25
C VAL A 128 22.22 -8.40 3.27
N GLY A 129 22.66 -8.27 2.03
CA GLY A 129 22.38 -9.22 0.94
C GLY A 129 21.16 -8.86 0.07
N ARG A 130 20.41 -7.80 0.42
CA ARG A 130 19.35 -7.26 -0.43
C ARG A 130 19.86 -6.12 -1.32
N ALA A 131 19.10 -5.77 -2.35
CA ALA A 131 19.36 -4.58 -3.15
C ALA A 131 19.26 -3.32 -2.26
N ALA A 132 20.15 -2.37 -2.52
CA ALA A 132 20.21 -1.11 -1.77
C ALA A 132 19.28 -0.04 -2.38
N ASP A 133 18.03 -0.41 -2.62
CA ASP A 133 17.00 0.54 -3.08
C ASP A 133 16.59 1.43 -1.91
N MET A 134 17.00 2.70 -1.98
CA MET A 134 16.84 3.65 -0.86
C MET A 134 16.28 4.96 -1.35
N VAL A 135 15.43 5.56 -0.53
CA VAL A 135 14.93 6.93 -0.71
C VAL A 135 15.38 7.78 0.47
N LEU A 136 16.06 8.88 0.20
CA LEU A 136 16.41 9.89 1.19
C LEU A 136 15.35 10.98 1.20
N ILE A 137 14.78 11.24 2.38
CA ILE A 137 13.76 12.26 2.57
C ILE A 137 14.34 13.39 3.41
N ASN A 138 14.15 14.65 2.96
CA ASN A 138 14.60 15.81 3.71
C ASN A 138 13.70 16.04 4.93
N TRP A 139 14.20 15.67 6.10
CA TRP A 139 13.45 15.80 7.35
C TRP A 139 13.06 17.24 7.70
N ARG A 140 13.88 18.24 7.30
CA ARG A 140 13.58 19.64 7.52
C ARG A 140 12.28 20.05 6.82
N ASP A 141 12.05 19.57 5.60
CA ASP A 141 10.86 19.92 4.84
C ASP A 141 9.62 19.27 5.45
N ILE A 142 9.75 18.03 5.94
CA ILE A 142 8.66 17.33 6.64
C ILE A 142 8.32 18.00 7.97
N SER A 143 9.33 18.46 8.72
CA SER A 143 9.13 19.08 10.03
C SER A 143 8.69 20.55 9.98
N TYR A 144 8.78 21.19 8.82
CA TYR A 144 8.39 22.60 8.67
C TYR A 144 6.86 22.80 8.65
N PRO A 145 6.34 23.90 9.21
CA PRO A 145 7.00 24.87 10.08
C PRO A 145 7.19 24.37 11.52
N TYR A 146 6.49 23.33 11.91
CA TYR A 146 6.54 22.71 13.23
C TYR A 146 6.09 21.25 13.17
N LEU A 147 6.79 20.37 13.82
CA LEU A 147 6.40 18.98 14.03
C LEU A 147 6.45 18.71 15.54
N ASP A 148 5.37 18.15 16.07
CA ASP A 148 5.33 17.70 17.46
C ASP A 148 6.38 16.62 17.71
N ALA A 149 7.13 16.74 18.82
CA ALA A 149 8.20 15.80 19.16
C ALA A 149 7.68 14.37 19.41
N GLU A 150 6.43 14.24 19.80
CA GLU A 150 5.76 12.94 20.03
C GLU A 150 5.21 12.30 18.74
N THR A 151 5.29 12.99 17.58
CA THR A 151 4.83 12.44 16.32
C THR A 151 5.70 11.24 15.92
N PRO A 152 5.12 10.04 15.73
CA PRO A 152 5.88 8.87 15.32
C PRO A 152 6.62 9.09 13.99
N LEU A 153 7.81 8.51 13.88
CA LEU A 153 8.70 8.74 12.74
C LEU A 153 8.05 8.45 11.38
N LEU A 154 7.25 7.40 11.28
CA LEU A 154 6.58 7.02 10.03
C LEU A 154 5.34 7.86 9.72
N ASP A 155 4.69 8.42 10.73
CA ASP A 155 3.49 9.23 10.55
C ASP A 155 3.80 10.55 9.85
N ALA A 156 4.92 11.18 10.18
CA ALA A 156 5.29 12.48 9.66
C ALA A 156 5.47 12.50 8.13
N PRO A 157 6.27 11.62 7.50
CA PRO A 157 6.41 11.58 6.04
C PRO A 157 5.08 11.31 5.33
N ILE A 158 4.30 10.34 5.83
CA ILE A 158 3.04 9.96 5.20
C ILE A 158 2.00 11.07 5.34
N ALA A 159 1.92 11.73 6.51
CA ALA A 159 0.90 12.74 6.78
C ALA A 159 1.20 14.12 6.18
N ARG A 160 2.48 14.50 6.05
CA ARG A 160 2.90 15.89 5.83
C ARG A 160 3.62 16.18 4.51
N GLN A 161 3.82 15.20 3.66
CA GLN A 161 4.53 15.47 2.42
C GLN A 161 3.85 16.57 1.60
N ASP A 162 4.66 17.54 1.20
CA ASP A 162 4.43 18.48 0.10
C ASP A 162 5.34 18.05 -1.07
N GLN A 163 4.95 18.30 -2.31
CA GLN A 163 5.72 18.00 -3.54
C GLN A 163 7.14 18.56 -3.55
N ARG A 164 7.49 19.36 -2.56
CA ARG A 164 8.82 19.96 -2.34
C ARG A 164 9.81 19.05 -1.60
N CYS A 165 9.36 17.94 -1.04
CA CYS A 165 10.27 16.94 -0.49
C CYS A 165 11.00 16.27 -1.65
N ALA A 166 12.19 16.79 -2.00
CA ALA A 166 12.97 16.26 -3.10
C ALA A 166 13.40 14.82 -2.80
N TYR A 167 12.83 13.88 -3.51
CA TYR A 167 13.36 12.53 -3.61
C TYR A 167 14.71 12.61 -4.33
N ARG A 168 15.72 11.96 -3.79
CA ARG A 168 16.93 11.62 -4.54
C ARG A 168 17.09 10.13 -4.49
N ASP A 169 16.94 9.50 -5.64
CA ASP A 169 17.45 8.15 -5.85
C ASP A 169 18.98 8.20 -5.73
N ILE A 170 19.56 7.26 -5.01
CA ILE A 170 21.00 7.14 -4.82
C ILE A 170 21.48 5.96 -5.65
#